data_dd71d859281d21d3faa0395f7546fb40
#
_entry.id   dd71d859281d21d3faa0395f7546fb40
#
_cell.length_a   1.000
_cell.length_b   1.000
_cell.length_c   1.000
_cell.angle_alpha   90.00
_cell.angle_beta   90.00
_cell.angle_gamma   90.00
#
_symmetry.space_group_name_H-M   'P 1'
#
loop_
_entity.id
_entity.type
_entity.pdbx_description
1 polymer ?
#
loop_
_entity_poly.entity_id
_entity_poly.type
_entity_poly.pdbx_seq_one_letter_code
_entity_poly.pdbx_strand_id
1 'polypeptide(L)'
;MKVEMYGLRLPVVSEKVDLVGLILDYLRERGIKLEDGDILVLTSKFVQKALGLVVDLSSIKPSFRAKLISKLTGKDPVETQVILNSSRRILFGVSTSFLKEYIDRLSRETSDAVKALENVKYILITESRNGFITTDSGLDYSNLPPGKAVVNAYDFDSIAREIREEFRRRVGVDISVVITDTEFTLSNGKFGSLDYAVGTSGIAVVTREFGSRDLYGRPKFGGLDIVVDEISAAAALLMRQCREGVPAVLIKGLEYERSNEGVKTILVTRFHGQAIKLLIKNMLLIVLLKLLRIL
;
A
#
# COMPACT_ATOMS: atom_id res chain seq x y z
N MET A 1 -18.46 19.75 -10.29
CA MET A 1 -17.77 18.46 -10.49
C MET A 1 -18.60 17.38 -9.80
N LYS A 2 -18.85 16.24 -10.45
CA LYS A 2 -19.50 15.05 -9.87
C LYS A 2 -18.52 13.89 -10.02
N VAL A 3 -18.23 13.18 -8.93
CA VAL A 3 -17.38 12.01 -8.93
C VAL A 3 -18.22 10.80 -8.54
N GLU A 4 -18.09 9.73 -9.30
CA GLU A 4 -18.77 8.46 -9.05
C GLU A 4 -17.74 7.35 -8.81
N MET A 5 -18.03 6.46 -7.87
CA MET A 5 -17.17 5.34 -7.53
C MET A 5 -17.95 4.03 -7.60
N TYR A 6 -17.44 3.08 -8.36
CA TYR A 6 -18.04 1.77 -8.58
C TYR A 6 -17.15 0.68 -8.01
N GLY A 7 -17.57 0.05 -6.93
CA GLY A 7 -16.89 -1.13 -6.37
C GLY A 7 -17.15 -2.36 -7.25
N LEU A 8 -16.10 -2.95 -7.79
CA LEU A 8 -16.20 -4.11 -8.67
C LEU A 8 -16.09 -5.40 -7.84
N ARG A 9 -17.20 -6.10 -7.66
CA ARG A 9 -17.22 -7.42 -7.02
C ARG A 9 -16.75 -8.46 -8.02
N LEU A 10 -15.50 -8.85 -7.90
CA LEU A 10 -14.88 -9.84 -8.77
C LEU A 10 -14.81 -11.21 -8.09
N PRO A 11 -14.77 -12.31 -8.86
CA PRO A 11 -14.58 -13.63 -8.29
C PRO A 11 -13.26 -13.76 -7.55
N VAL A 12 -13.22 -14.70 -6.60
CA VAL A 12 -11.98 -15.00 -5.87
C VAL A 12 -10.98 -15.63 -6.84
N VAL A 13 -9.85 -14.98 -7.03
CA VAL A 13 -8.75 -15.45 -7.86
C VAL A 13 -7.76 -16.22 -6.98
N SER A 14 -7.44 -17.46 -7.33
CA SER A 14 -6.46 -18.33 -6.66
C SER A 14 -5.25 -18.67 -7.54
N GLU A 15 -5.34 -18.43 -8.84
CA GLU A 15 -4.33 -18.73 -9.84
C GLU A 15 -4.23 -17.60 -10.88
N LYS A 16 -3.27 -17.70 -11.79
CA LYS A 16 -3.09 -16.72 -12.85
C LYS A 16 -4.31 -16.65 -13.77
N VAL A 17 -4.83 -15.43 -13.99
CA VAL A 17 -5.99 -15.15 -14.84
C VAL A 17 -5.74 -13.93 -15.72
N ASP A 18 -6.56 -13.77 -16.75
CA ASP A 18 -6.63 -12.54 -17.53
C ASP A 18 -7.34 -11.43 -16.71
N LEU A 19 -6.56 -10.65 -15.99
CA LEU A 19 -7.05 -9.59 -15.11
C LEU A 19 -7.90 -8.56 -15.86
N VAL A 20 -7.42 -8.10 -17.01
CA VAL A 20 -8.11 -7.07 -17.80
C VAL A 20 -9.39 -7.62 -18.39
N GLY A 21 -9.38 -8.86 -18.94
CA GLY A 21 -10.57 -9.54 -19.44
C GLY A 21 -11.64 -9.68 -18.36
N LEU A 22 -11.24 -10.14 -17.17
CA LEU A 22 -12.14 -10.30 -16.03
C LEU A 22 -12.84 -8.98 -15.64
N ILE A 23 -12.10 -7.88 -15.63
CA ILE A 23 -12.68 -6.55 -15.33
C ILE A 23 -13.61 -6.09 -16.47
N LEU A 24 -13.19 -6.23 -17.71
CA LEU A 24 -14.00 -5.82 -18.87
C LEU A 24 -15.32 -6.59 -18.95
N ASP A 25 -15.30 -7.89 -18.67
CA ASP A 25 -16.50 -8.71 -18.64
C ASP A 25 -17.46 -8.28 -17.52
N TYR A 26 -16.92 -8.02 -16.31
CA TYR A 26 -17.71 -7.48 -15.20
C TYR A 26 -18.38 -6.15 -15.55
N LEU A 27 -17.64 -5.21 -16.16
CA LEU A 27 -18.18 -3.91 -16.55
C LEU A 27 -19.25 -4.03 -17.63
N ARG A 28 -19.02 -4.90 -18.62
CA ARG A 28 -19.97 -5.16 -19.72
C ARG A 28 -21.27 -5.74 -19.18
N GLU A 29 -21.23 -6.73 -18.30
CA GLU A 29 -22.43 -7.35 -17.70
C GLU A 29 -23.29 -6.35 -16.93
N ARG A 30 -22.71 -5.27 -16.42
CA ARG A 30 -23.41 -4.22 -15.66
C ARG A 30 -23.70 -2.95 -16.44
N GLY A 31 -23.38 -2.94 -17.74
CA GLY A 31 -23.58 -1.77 -18.59
C GLY A 31 -22.74 -0.57 -18.19
N ILE A 32 -21.63 -0.76 -17.45
CA ILE A 32 -20.72 0.31 -17.07
C ILE A 32 -19.72 0.52 -18.22
N LYS A 33 -19.76 1.69 -18.84
CA LYS A 33 -18.84 2.06 -19.92
C LYS A 33 -17.57 2.67 -19.34
N LEU A 34 -16.41 2.24 -19.85
CA LEU A 34 -15.15 2.93 -19.63
C LEU A 34 -15.04 4.13 -20.56
N GLU A 35 -14.46 5.20 -20.03
CA GLU A 35 -14.21 6.45 -20.74
C GLU A 35 -12.78 6.92 -20.51
N ASP A 36 -12.27 7.73 -21.42
CA ASP A 36 -10.94 8.35 -21.27
C ASP A 36 -10.91 9.22 -19.99
N GLY A 37 -9.92 8.97 -19.15
CA GLY A 37 -9.78 9.69 -17.90
C GLY A 37 -10.43 8.99 -16.70
N ASP A 38 -11.10 7.87 -16.89
CA ASP A 38 -11.50 7.03 -15.76
C ASP A 38 -10.27 6.53 -14.99
N ILE A 39 -10.41 6.31 -13.69
CA ILE A 39 -9.34 5.78 -12.84
C ILE A 39 -9.75 4.40 -12.34
N LEU A 40 -8.93 3.40 -12.60
CA LEU A 40 -9.08 2.05 -12.06
C LEU A 40 -8.13 1.87 -10.88
N VAL A 41 -8.68 1.68 -9.69
CA VAL A 41 -7.92 1.36 -8.47
C VAL A 41 -8.00 -0.15 -8.23
N LEU A 42 -6.85 -0.79 -8.00
CA LEU A 42 -6.72 -2.24 -7.82
C LEU A 42 -5.96 -2.55 -6.53
N THR A 43 -6.40 -3.53 -5.75
CA THR A 43 -5.59 -3.98 -4.61
C THR A 43 -4.34 -4.73 -5.10
N SER A 44 -3.19 -4.47 -4.48
CA SER A 44 -1.90 -5.11 -4.79
C SER A 44 -2.01 -6.64 -4.75
N LYS A 45 -2.73 -7.17 -3.76
CA LYS A 45 -2.99 -8.60 -3.58
C LYS A 45 -3.77 -9.22 -4.75
N PHE A 46 -4.81 -8.55 -5.23
CA PHE A 46 -5.58 -9.03 -6.38
C PHE A 46 -4.71 -9.07 -7.63
N VAL A 47 -3.95 -8.01 -7.88
CA VAL A 47 -3.01 -7.93 -9.01
C VAL A 47 -1.97 -9.04 -8.92
N GLN A 48 -1.35 -9.26 -7.76
CA GLN A 48 -0.35 -10.31 -7.57
C GLN A 48 -0.93 -11.71 -7.83
N LYS A 49 -2.12 -12.00 -7.33
CA LYS A 49 -2.81 -13.27 -7.57
C LYS A 49 -3.12 -13.47 -9.05
N ALA A 50 -3.70 -12.47 -9.70
CA ALA A 50 -4.06 -12.54 -11.12
C ALA A 50 -2.83 -12.72 -12.03
N LEU A 51 -1.69 -12.16 -11.66
CA LEU A 51 -0.44 -12.29 -12.41
C LEU A 51 0.39 -13.52 -12.01
N GLY A 52 -0.02 -14.28 -11.00
CA GLY A 52 0.74 -15.42 -10.49
C GLY A 52 1.99 -15.04 -9.68
N LEU A 53 2.04 -13.82 -9.14
CA LEU A 53 3.14 -13.29 -8.31
C LEU A 53 2.96 -13.67 -6.83
N VAL A 54 2.65 -14.93 -6.56
CA VAL A 54 2.39 -15.48 -5.24
C VAL A 54 3.57 -16.30 -4.76
N VAL A 55 4.01 -16.08 -3.53
CA VAL A 55 5.10 -16.82 -2.90
C VAL A 55 4.60 -18.16 -2.38
N ASP A 56 5.25 -19.26 -2.77
CA ASP A 56 5.02 -20.57 -2.20
C ASP A 56 5.97 -20.80 -1.00
N LEU A 57 5.39 -20.83 0.19
CA LEU A 57 6.15 -20.94 1.43
C LEU A 57 6.86 -22.30 1.55
N SER A 58 6.32 -23.35 0.94
CA SER A 58 6.93 -24.69 0.96
C SER A 58 8.28 -24.74 0.25
N SER A 59 8.50 -23.84 -0.72
CA SER A 59 9.74 -23.71 -1.47
C SER A 59 10.84 -22.92 -0.74
N ILE A 60 10.50 -22.25 0.36
CA ILE A 60 11.41 -21.35 1.06
C ILE A 60 12.22 -22.08 2.12
N LYS A 61 13.55 -22.01 2.01
CA LYS A 61 14.49 -22.56 2.99
C LYS A 61 15.05 -21.44 3.87
N PRO A 62 14.77 -21.44 5.19
CA PRO A 62 15.28 -20.41 6.10
C PRO A 62 16.80 -20.44 6.22
N SER A 63 17.44 -19.31 6.01
CA SER A 63 18.87 -19.09 6.24
C SER A 63 19.17 -19.03 7.75
N PHE A 64 20.47 -19.09 8.11
CA PHE A 64 20.92 -18.88 9.49
C PHE A 64 20.45 -17.50 10.02
N ARG A 65 20.51 -16.45 9.20
CA ARG A 65 20.04 -15.11 9.56
C ARG A 65 18.55 -15.10 9.86
N ALA A 66 17.73 -15.76 9.04
CA ALA A 66 16.28 -15.87 9.29
C ALA A 66 15.99 -16.61 10.61
N LYS A 67 16.68 -17.72 10.87
CA LYS A 67 16.54 -18.49 12.12
C LYS A 67 16.95 -17.67 13.36
N LEU A 68 18.00 -16.85 13.27
CA LEU A 68 18.43 -15.99 14.37
C LEU A 68 17.39 -14.91 14.67
N ILE A 69 16.90 -14.20 13.64
CA ILE A 69 15.83 -13.20 13.80
C ILE A 69 14.56 -13.83 14.35
N SER A 70 14.18 -14.99 13.83
CA SER A 70 13.04 -15.79 14.31
C SER A 70 13.14 -16.06 15.80
N LYS A 71 14.31 -16.51 16.27
CA LYS A 71 14.56 -16.79 17.70
C LYS A 71 14.41 -15.52 18.57
N LEU A 72 14.79 -14.35 18.07
CA LEU A 72 14.72 -13.09 18.80
C LEU A 72 13.31 -12.48 18.81
N THR A 73 12.53 -12.70 17.75
CA THR A 73 11.23 -12.04 17.54
C THR A 73 10.03 -12.96 17.78
N GLY A 74 10.27 -14.27 17.81
CA GLY A 74 9.19 -15.27 17.86
C GLY A 74 8.44 -15.44 16.54
N LYS A 75 8.91 -14.82 15.43
CA LYS A 75 8.32 -15.02 14.09
C LYS A 75 8.68 -16.40 13.53
N ASP A 76 7.86 -16.91 12.63
CA ASP A 76 8.20 -18.12 11.90
C ASP A 76 9.48 -17.94 11.05
N PRO A 77 10.40 -18.93 11.00
CA PRO A 77 11.64 -18.81 10.23
C PRO A 77 11.42 -18.67 8.71
N VAL A 78 10.38 -19.32 8.15
CA VAL A 78 10.05 -19.27 6.72
C VAL A 78 9.53 -17.89 6.39
N GLU A 79 8.58 -17.36 7.18
CA GLU A 79 8.09 -15.98 7.05
C GLU A 79 9.23 -14.96 7.14
N THR A 80 10.12 -15.13 8.14
CA THR A 80 11.27 -14.26 8.31
C THR A 80 12.19 -14.31 7.07
N GLN A 81 12.35 -15.48 6.44
CA GLN A 81 13.13 -15.58 5.21
C GLN A 81 12.44 -14.86 4.04
N VAL A 82 11.11 -14.97 3.91
CA VAL A 82 10.34 -14.25 2.89
C VAL A 82 10.51 -12.73 3.07
N ILE A 83 10.40 -12.24 4.31
CA ILE A 83 10.64 -10.82 4.63
C ILE A 83 12.05 -10.39 4.23
N LEU A 84 13.07 -11.17 4.57
CA LEU A 84 14.45 -10.90 4.17
C LEU A 84 14.66 -10.89 2.66
N ASN A 85 13.99 -11.79 1.94
CA ASN A 85 14.05 -11.84 0.48
C ASN A 85 13.37 -10.64 -0.18
N SER A 86 12.35 -10.07 0.47
CA SER A 86 11.50 -8.98 -0.05
C SER A 86 11.94 -7.60 0.42
N SER A 87 12.86 -7.51 1.38
CA SER A 87 13.38 -6.25 1.91
C SER A 87 14.80 -5.95 1.41
N ARG A 88 15.13 -4.68 1.35
CA ARG A 88 16.52 -4.19 1.25
C ARG A 88 17.18 -4.21 2.63
N ARG A 89 16.42 -3.81 3.66
CA ARG A 89 16.87 -3.79 5.05
C ARG A 89 15.72 -3.81 6.02
N ILE A 90 15.98 -4.32 7.22
CA ILE A 90 15.12 -4.16 8.38
C ILE A 90 15.55 -2.86 9.07
N LEU A 91 14.60 -1.98 9.36
CA LEU A 91 14.85 -0.71 10.04
C LEU A 91 14.79 -0.88 11.56
N PHE A 92 13.69 -1.44 12.05
CA PHE A 92 13.49 -1.79 13.46
C PHE A 92 12.35 -2.81 13.58
N GLY A 93 12.09 -3.27 14.80
CA GLY A 93 10.99 -4.18 15.07
C GLY A 93 10.19 -3.74 16.28
N VAL A 94 8.90 -4.10 16.30
CA VAL A 94 7.96 -3.74 17.36
C VAL A 94 7.21 -4.98 17.82
N SER A 95 7.15 -5.19 19.15
CA SER A 95 6.29 -6.22 19.72
C SER A 95 4.82 -5.80 19.58
N THR A 96 3.95 -6.75 19.22
CA THR A 96 2.51 -6.51 19.14
C THR A 96 1.81 -6.59 20.49
N SER A 97 2.56 -6.90 21.56
CA SER A 97 1.99 -7.11 22.92
C SER A 97 1.20 -5.91 23.44
N PHE A 98 1.58 -4.68 23.07
CA PHE A 98 0.85 -3.46 23.47
C PHE A 98 -0.59 -3.42 22.92
N LEU A 99 -0.87 -4.09 21.79
CA LEU A 99 -2.21 -4.12 21.21
C LEU A 99 -3.22 -4.90 22.06
N LYS A 100 -2.75 -5.79 22.94
CA LYS A 100 -3.62 -6.56 23.83
C LYS A 100 -4.47 -5.66 24.74
N GLU A 101 -3.90 -4.55 25.20
CA GLU A 101 -4.59 -3.58 26.06
C GLU A 101 -5.70 -2.80 25.33
N TYR A 102 -5.69 -2.83 24.00
CA TYR A 102 -6.60 -2.07 23.15
C TYR A 102 -7.55 -2.95 22.33
N ILE A 103 -7.55 -4.26 22.54
CA ILE A 103 -8.31 -5.22 21.72
C ILE A 103 -9.79 -4.84 21.60
N ASP A 104 -10.44 -4.47 22.71
CA ASP A 104 -11.85 -4.08 22.72
C ASP A 104 -12.15 -2.84 21.88
N ARG A 105 -11.15 -1.99 21.66
CA ARG A 105 -11.26 -0.81 20.78
C ARG A 105 -10.95 -1.11 19.33
N LEU A 106 -10.13 -2.15 19.08
CA LEU A 106 -9.63 -2.50 17.77
C LEU A 106 -10.51 -3.53 17.05
N SER A 107 -11.26 -4.34 17.78
CA SER A 107 -12.04 -5.44 17.21
C SER A 107 -13.42 -5.59 17.86
N ARG A 108 -14.40 -5.90 17.02
CA ARG A 108 -15.72 -6.39 17.46
C ARG A 108 -15.69 -7.89 17.79
N GLU A 109 -14.72 -8.62 17.21
CA GLU A 109 -14.49 -10.05 17.37
C GLU A 109 -13.26 -10.28 18.28
N THR A 110 -13.39 -9.94 19.56
CA THR A 110 -12.26 -9.91 20.51
C THR A 110 -11.54 -11.25 20.64
N SER A 111 -12.27 -12.37 20.63
CA SER A 111 -11.67 -13.72 20.71
C SER A 111 -10.77 -14.03 19.52
N ASP A 112 -11.18 -13.66 18.32
CA ASP A 112 -10.39 -13.90 17.10
C ASP A 112 -9.25 -12.89 16.99
N ALA A 113 -9.41 -11.67 17.48
CA ALA A 113 -8.33 -10.69 17.58
C ALA A 113 -7.21 -11.17 18.53
N VAL A 114 -7.55 -11.80 19.66
CA VAL A 114 -6.56 -12.42 20.57
C VAL A 114 -5.76 -13.50 19.83
N LYS A 115 -6.43 -14.42 19.12
CA LYS A 115 -5.77 -15.47 18.33
C LYS A 115 -4.87 -14.88 17.26
N ALA A 116 -5.31 -13.81 16.56
CA ALA A 116 -4.49 -13.13 15.56
C ALA A 116 -3.20 -12.55 16.17
N LEU A 117 -3.28 -11.93 17.38
CA LEU A 117 -2.12 -11.42 18.09
C LEU A 117 -1.18 -12.54 18.62
N GLU A 118 -1.70 -13.70 18.94
CA GLU A 118 -0.88 -14.86 19.32
C GLU A 118 -0.05 -15.37 18.15
N ASN A 119 -0.57 -15.26 16.93
CA ASN A 119 0.13 -15.64 15.70
C ASN A 119 1.15 -14.59 15.26
N VAL A 120 0.94 -13.31 15.55
CA VAL A 120 1.82 -12.21 15.14
C VAL A 120 2.37 -11.50 16.36
N LYS A 121 3.42 -12.06 16.97
CA LYS A 121 4.03 -11.52 18.21
C LYS A 121 4.93 -10.30 17.97
N TYR A 122 5.39 -10.12 16.75
CA TYR A 122 6.36 -9.09 16.38
C TYR A 122 6.19 -8.64 14.95
N ILE A 123 6.34 -7.36 14.70
CA ILE A 123 6.30 -6.74 13.37
C ILE A 123 7.68 -6.17 13.06
N LEU A 124 8.19 -6.42 11.87
CA LEU A 124 9.43 -5.84 11.39
C LEU A 124 9.12 -4.68 10.45
N ILE A 125 9.54 -3.49 10.79
CA ILE A 125 9.49 -2.35 9.88
C ILE A 125 10.67 -2.44 8.93
N THR A 126 10.38 -2.50 7.65
CA THR A 126 11.35 -2.79 6.61
C THR A 126 11.31 -1.73 5.50
N GLU A 127 12.44 -1.53 4.84
CA GLU A 127 12.48 -0.95 3.51
C GLU A 127 12.36 -2.11 2.51
N SER A 128 11.24 -2.21 1.82
CA SER A 128 10.99 -3.23 0.81
C SER A 128 11.88 -3.03 -0.43
N ARG A 129 11.99 -4.03 -1.29
CA ARG A 129 12.86 -3.95 -2.49
C ARG A 129 12.44 -2.85 -3.47
N ASN A 130 11.17 -2.51 -3.53
CA ASN A 130 10.65 -1.42 -4.34
C ASN A 130 10.79 -0.03 -3.66
N GLY A 131 11.29 0.03 -2.42
CA GLY A 131 11.67 1.27 -1.73
C GLY A 131 10.64 1.81 -0.76
N PHE A 132 9.51 1.13 -0.55
CA PHE A 132 8.51 1.52 0.46
C PHE A 132 8.96 1.11 1.86
N ILE A 133 8.56 1.92 2.85
CA ILE A 133 8.67 1.54 4.26
C ILE A 133 7.36 0.86 4.66
N THR A 134 7.43 -0.43 4.97
CA THR A 134 6.25 -1.26 5.23
C THR A 134 6.47 -2.20 6.41
N THR A 135 5.38 -2.68 6.98
CA THR A 135 5.41 -3.78 7.94
C THR A 135 5.69 -5.10 7.22
N ASP A 136 6.67 -5.86 7.71
CA ASP A 136 7.04 -7.19 7.22
C ASP A 136 7.23 -7.28 5.68
N SER A 137 7.64 -6.17 5.03
CA SER A 137 7.73 -6.03 3.56
C SER A 137 6.41 -6.31 2.83
N GLY A 138 5.27 -6.00 3.46
CA GLY A 138 3.94 -6.25 2.93
C GLY A 138 3.58 -7.74 2.84
N LEU A 139 4.19 -8.58 3.68
CA LEU A 139 3.85 -10.00 3.75
C LEU A 139 2.42 -10.18 4.25
N ASP A 140 1.58 -10.80 3.41
CA ASP A 140 0.16 -11.00 3.70
C ASP A 140 -0.31 -12.38 3.22
N TYR A 141 -1.11 -13.04 4.06
CA TYR A 141 -1.70 -14.36 3.85
C TYR A 141 -3.20 -14.31 3.63
N SER A 142 -3.84 -13.16 3.91
CA SER A 142 -5.29 -13.03 3.90
C SER A 142 -5.86 -13.28 2.50
N ASN A 143 -6.95 -14.03 2.42
CA ASN A 143 -7.62 -14.39 1.15
C ASN A 143 -6.71 -15.12 0.14
N LEU A 144 -5.73 -15.89 0.63
CA LEU A 144 -4.86 -16.77 -0.14
C LEU A 144 -5.04 -18.24 0.30
N PRO A 145 -4.76 -19.20 -0.58
CA PRO A 145 -4.70 -20.61 -0.19
C PRO A 145 -3.64 -20.85 0.90
N PRO A 146 -3.81 -21.85 1.77
CA PRO A 146 -2.81 -22.23 2.77
C PRO A 146 -1.42 -22.44 2.14
N GLY A 147 -0.38 -21.96 2.81
CA GLY A 147 1.00 -22.06 2.34
C GLY A 147 1.40 -21.06 1.24
N LYS A 148 0.51 -20.11 0.91
CA LYS A 148 0.78 -19.04 -0.05
C LYS A 148 0.79 -17.69 0.64
N ALA A 149 1.60 -16.77 0.12
CA ALA A 149 1.70 -15.39 0.58
C ALA A 149 1.91 -14.42 -0.58
N VAL A 150 1.61 -13.16 -0.38
CA VAL A 150 2.03 -12.05 -1.24
C VAL A 150 2.99 -11.14 -0.49
N VAL A 151 3.76 -10.33 -1.22
CA VAL A 151 4.74 -9.39 -0.65
C VAL A 151 4.78 -8.10 -1.45
N ASN A 152 5.16 -7.00 -0.82
CA ASN A 152 5.33 -5.72 -1.49
C ASN A 152 6.79 -5.55 -1.99
N ALA A 153 7.19 -6.35 -2.99
CA ALA A 153 8.56 -6.37 -3.52
C ALA A 153 8.65 -6.14 -5.03
N TYR A 154 7.51 -6.00 -5.71
CA TYR A 154 7.43 -5.89 -7.17
C TYR A 154 7.43 -4.44 -7.64
N ASP A 155 7.73 -4.24 -8.93
CA ASP A 155 7.60 -2.93 -9.59
C ASP A 155 6.15 -2.67 -10.00
N PHE A 156 5.34 -2.20 -9.06
CA PHE A 156 3.94 -1.94 -9.30
C PHE A 156 3.68 -0.76 -10.26
N ASP A 157 4.61 0.18 -10.43
CA ASP A 157 4.49 1.21 -11.45
C ASP A 157 4.55 0.60 -12.87
N SER A 158 5.47 -0.34 -13.10
CA SER A 158 5.54 -1.07 -14.37
C SER A 158 4.31 -1.94 -14.60
N ILE A 159 3.83 -2.63 -13.57
CA ILE A 159 2.61 -3.44 -13.64
C ILE A 159 1.39 -2.56 -13.94
N ALA A 160 1.25 -1.41 -13.29
CA ALA A 160 0.15 -0.47 -13.57
C ALA A 160 0.18 0.04 -15.02
N ARG A 161 1.38 0.28 -15.56
CA ARG A 161 1.56 0.67 -16.96
C ARG A 161 1.13 -0.44 -17.91
N GLU A 162 1.56 -1.66 -17.68
CA GLU A 162 1.17 -2.82 -18.51
C GLU A 162 -0.35 -3.03 -18.48
N ILE A 163 -1.00 -2.91 -17.34
CA ILE A 163 -2.46 -3.01 -17.21
C ILE A 163 -3.13 -1.89 -18.00
N ARG A 164 -2.68 -0.63 -17.88
CA ARG A 164 -3.22 0.51 -18.63
C ARG A 164 -3.09 0.32 -20.13
N GLU A 165 -1.92 -0.10 -20.59
CA GLU A 165 -1.66 -0.36 -22.02
C GLU A 165 -2.54 -1.48 -22.54
N GLU A 166 -2.81 -2.51 -21.75
CA GLU A 166 -3.68 -3.61 -22.12
C GLU A 166 -5.14 -3.16 -22.26
N PHE A 167 -5.66 -2.30 -21.36
CA PHE A 167 -6.98 -1.67 -21.53
C PHE A 167 -7.04 -0.87 -22.84
N ARG A 168 -6.04 -0.02 -23.08
CA ARG A 168 -5.96 0.78 -24.30
C ARG A 168 -5.94 -0.09 -25.55
N ARG A 169 -5.21 -1.20 -25.53
CA ARG A 169 -5.13 -2.15 -26.64
C ARG A 169 -6.46 -2.86 -26.91
N ARG A 170 -7.20 -3.28 -25.87
CA ARG A 170 -8.42 -4.07 -26.02
C ARG A 170 -9.66 -3.24 -26.34
N VAL A 171 -9.79 -2.07 -25.74
CA VAL A 171 -11.02 -1.27 -25.84
C VAL A 171 -10.80 0.15 -26.34
N GLY A 172 -9.55 0.56 -26.64
CA GLY A 172 -9.22 1.88 -27.19
C GLY A 172 -9.36 3.04 -26.20
N VAL A 173 -9.58 2.76 -24.90
CA VAL A 173 -9.80 3.77 -23.87
C VAL A 173 -8.54 3.97 -23.03
N ASP A 174 -8.17 5.21 -22.77
CA ASP A 174 -6.99 5.57 -21.98
C ASP A 174 -7.37 5.95 -20.54
N ILE A 175 -7.43 4.93 -19.68
CA ILE A 175 -7.69 5.09 -18.25
C ILE A 175 -6.41 5.33 -17.47
N SER A 176 -6.51 5.81 -16.22
CA SER A 176 -5.42 5.75 -15.25
C SER A 176 -5.55 4.52 -14.36
N VAL A 177 -4.42 3.96 -13.94
CA VAL A 177 -4.38 2.79 -13.06
C VAL A 177 -3.63 3.15 -11.79
N VAL A 178 -4.22 2.84 -10.63
CA VAL A 178 -3.61 2.94 -9.30
C VAL A 178 -3.63 1.57 -8.66
N ILE A 179 -2.49 1.07 -8.22
CA ILE A 179 -2.39 -0.15 -7.43
C ILE A 179 -2.18 0.26 -5.97
N THR A 180 -3.07 -0.18 -5.10
CA THR A 180 -3.10 0.21 -3.69
C THR A 180 -2.77 -0.96 -2.77
N ASP A 181 -2.18 -0.65 -1.63
CA ASP A 181 -1.93 -1.57 -0.52
C ASP A 181 -2.31 -0.91 0.80
N THR A 182 -2.45 -1.70 1.86
CA THR A 182 -2.83 -1.20 3.18
C THR A 182 -1.65 -1.23 4.12
N GLU A 183 -1.42 -0.14 4.87
CA GLU A 183 -0.35 -0.09 5.87
C GLU A 183 -0.82 0.60 7.15
N PHE A 184 -0.20 0.23 8.28
CA PHE A 184 -0.40 0.92 9.55
C PHE A 184 0.08 2.37 9.48
N THR A 185 -0.70 3.27 10.06
CA THR A 185 -0.32 4.68 10.18
C THR A 185 -0.41 5.15 11.63
N LEU A 186 0.55 5.98 12.01
CA LEU A 186 0.57 6.73 13.25
C LEU A 186 0.44 8.24 12.99
N SER A 187 0.09 8.61 11.77
CA SER A 187 -0.03 10.00 11.37
C SER A 187 -1.06 10.73 12.23
N ASN A 188 -0.72 11.94 12.63
CA ASN A 188 -1.56 12.81 13.45
C ASN A 188 -2.00 12.19 14.79
N GLY A 189 -1.19 11.29 15.36
CA GLY A 189 -1.47 10.63 16.63
C GLY A 189 -2.63 9.64 16.60
N LYS A 190 -3.12 9.27 15.41
CA LYS A 190 -4.13 8.22 15.24
C LYS A 190 -3.46 6.88 14.96
N PHE A 191 -3.98 5.83 15.56
CA PHE A 191 -3.57 4.45 15.28
C PHE A 191 -4.63 3.79 14.39
N GLY A 192 -4.19 3.22 13.28
CA GLY A 192 -5.07 2.53 12.33
C GLY A 192 -4.31 2.14 11.08
N SER A 193 -5.05 1.77 10.03
CA SER A 193 -4.49 1.51 8.71
C SER A 193 -5.15 2.40 7.67
N LEU A 194 -4.37 2.75 6.66
CA LEU A 194 -4.82 3.47 5.48
C LEU A 194 -4.30 2.77 4.23
N ASP A 195 -5.08 2.84 3.17
CA ASP A 195 -4.63 2.42 1.86
C ASP A 195 -3.81 3.54 1.22
N TYR A 196 -2.72 3.16 0.57
CA TYR A 196 -1.80 4.05 -0.12
C TYR A 196 -1.39 3.42 -1.46
N ALA A 197 -1.00 4.24 -2.42
CA ALA A 197 -0.58 3.77 -3.72
C ALA A 197 0.82 3.15 -3.67
N VAL A 198 0.95 1.93 -4.19
CA VAL A 198 2.23 1.24 -4.37
C VAL A 198 2.71 1.26 -5.81
N GLY A 199 1.85 1.63 -6.75
CA GLY A 199 2.16 1.81 -8.16
C GLY A 199 1.07 2.55 -8.91
N THR A 200 1.45 3.29 -9.94
CA THR A 200 0.51 4.05 -10.76
C THR A 200 0.96 4.24 -12.20
N SER A 201 0.00 4.51 -13.06
CA SER A 201 0.23 4.92 -14.45
C SER A 201 -0.92 5.80 -14.96
N GLY A 202 -0.57 6.89 -15.61
CA GLY A 202 -1.53 7.78 -16.28
C GLY A 202 -1.98 8.98 -15.46
N ILE A 203 -1.55 9.10 -14.20
CA ILE A 203 -1.96 10.17 -13.28
C ILE A 203 -0.75 10.76 -12.57
N ALA A 204 -0.74 12.07 -12.33
CA ALA A 204 0.27 12.73 -11.52
C ALA A 204 0.18 12.25 -10.06
N VAL A 205 1.33 11.95 -9.47
CA VAL A 205 1.42 11.35 -8.13
C VAL A 205 1.08 12.37 -7.04
N VAL A 206 1.49 13.63 -7.25
CA VAL A 206 1.30 14.75 -6.30
C VAL A 206 0.77 15.97 -7.04
N THR A 207 0.06 16.81 -6.26
CA THR A 207 -0.28 18.15 -6.70
C THR A 207 0.94 18.99 -6.82
N ARG A 208 1.36 19.75 -7.61
CA ARG A 208 2.58 20.59 -7.65
C ARG A 208 2.27 22.04 -7.31
N GLU A 209 1.41 22.23 -6.32
CA GLU A 209 0.89 23.51 -5.95
C GLU A 209 1.62 24.22 -4.80
N PHE A 210 2.82 23.71 -4.44
CA PHE A 210 3.62 24.36 -3.40
C PHE A 210 3.96 25.79 -3.80
N GLY A 211 3.59 26.75 -2.95
CA GLY A 211 3.77 28.18 -3.23
C GLY A 211 2.66 28.80 -4.07
N SER A 212 1.67 28.06 -4.52
CA SER A 212 0.48 28.61 -5.18
C SER A 212 -0.24 29.63 -4.28
N ARG A 213 -0.89 30.62 -4.90
CA ARG A 213 -1.57 31.68 -4.16
C ARG A 213 -2.92 31.22 -3.63
N ASP A 214 -3.22 31.59 -2.38
CA ASP A 214 -4.55 31.42 -1.80
C ASP A 214 -5.56 32.43 -2.39
N LEU A 215 -6.81 32.38 -1.94
CA LEU A 215 -7.88 33.29 -2.38
C LEU A 215 -7.59 34.76 -2.08
N TYR A 216 -6.65 35.06 -1.20
CA TYR A 216 -6.21 36.43 -0.86
C TYR A 216 -4.89 36.78 -1.55
N GLY A 217 -4.40 35.97 -2.48
CA GLY A 217 -3.18 36.21 -3.24
C GLY A 217 -1.86 35.94 -2.50
N ARG A 218 -1.89 35.27 -1.34
CA ARG A 218 -0.70 34.95 -0.55
C ARG A 218 -0.12 33.61 -0.97
N PRO A 219 1.23 33.49 -1.17
CA PRO A 219 1.86 32.19 -1.37
C PRO A 219 1.66 31.30 -0.15
N LYS A 220 1.09 30.10 -0.34
CA LYS A 220 0.86 29.15 0.77
C LYS A 220 2.03 28.17 0.90
N PHE A 221 2.36 27.80 2.14
CA PHE A 221 3.19 26.65 2.44
C PHE A 221 2.30 25.39 2.46
N GLY A 222 2.39 24.58 1.39
CA GLY A 222 1.55 23.39 1.20
C GLY A 222 1.22 23.17 -0.28
N GLY A 223 0.27 22.30 -0.58
CA GLY A 223 -0.09 21.91 -1.94
C GLY A 223 0.88 20.87 -2.53
N LEU A 224 1.28 19.90 -1.70
CA LEU A 224 2.02 18.71 -2.07
C LEU A 224 1.18 17.48 -1.68
N ASP A 225 -0.11 17.50 -2.02
CA ASP A 225 -1.00 16.42 -1.68
C ASP A 225 -0.64 15.20 -2.52
N ILE A 226 -0.58 14.03 -1.89
CA ILE A 226 -0.27 12.77 -2.58
C ILE A 226 -1.58 12.27 -3.17
N VAL A 227 -1.91 12.74 -4.37
CA VAL A 227 -3.20 12.50 -5.06
C VAL A 227 -3.52 11.01 -5.17
N VAL A 228 -2.52 10.18 -5.47
CA VAL A 228 -2.73 8.74 -5.63
C VAL A 228 -3.03 8.03 -4.30
N ASP A 229 -2.53 8.55 -3.17
CA ASP A 229 -2.87 8.02 -1.83
C ASP A 229 -4.26 8.45 -1.41
N GLU A 230 -4.68 9.68 -1.73
CA GLU A 230 -6.05 10.14 -1.50
C GLU A 230 -7.07 9.32 -2.31
N ILE A 231 -6.76 9.01 -3.57
CA ILE A 231 -7.55 8.12 -4.42
C ILE A 231 -7.58 6.71 -3.83
N SER A 232 -6.46 6.18 -3.37
CA SER A 232 -6.36 4.87 -2.73
C SER A 232 -7.22 4.79 -1.47
N ALA A 233 -7.11 5.78 -0.59
CA ALA A 233 -7.89 5.86 0.64
C ALA A 233 -9.40 6.02 0.37
N ALA A 234 -9.80 6.78 -0.67
CA ALA A 234 -11.19 6.89 -1.08
C ALA A 234 -11.73 5.54 -1.60
N ALA A 235 -10.97 4.85 -2.45
CA ALA A 235 -11.33 3.54 -2.98
C ALA A 235 -11.46 2.49 -1.88
N ALA A 236 -10.63 2.56 -0.84
CA ALA A 236 -10.65 1.65 0.31
C ALA A 236 -11.98 1.65 1.06
N LEU A 237 -12.75 2.73 1.02
CA LEU A 237 -14.11 2.79 1.59
C LEU A 237 -15.06 1.74 0.98
N LEU A 238 -14.86 1.40 -0.30
CA LEU A 238 -15.63 0.37 -1.01
C LEU A 238 -14.94 -0.99 -0.96
N MET A 239 -13.62 -1.02 -1.04
CA MET A 239 -12.82 -2.26 -1.05
C MET A 239 -12.89 -2.97 0.29
N ARG A 240 -12.71 -2.23 1.39
CA ARG A 240 -12.54 -2.75 2.73
C ARG A 240 -11.45 -3.84 2.78
N GLN A 241 -11.34 -4.61 3.89
CA GLN A 241 -10.16 -5.47 4.07
C GLN A 241 -10.49 -6.94 4.37
N CYS A 242 -11.77 -7.31 4.51
CA CYS A 242 -12.12 -8.64 4.97
C CYS A 242 -12.67 -9.52 3.85
N ARG A 243 -13.99 -9.54 3.71
CA ARG A 243 -14.73 -10.52 2.88
C ARG A 243 -15.70 -9.88 1.88
N GLU A 244 -15.53 -8.62 1.60
CA GLU A 244 -16.44 -7.86 0.74
C GLU A 244 -16.37 -8.28 -0.73
N GLY A 245 -15.23 -8.84 -1.15
CA GLY A 245 -15.01 -9.31 -2.53
C GLY A 245 -14.96 -8.17 -3.55
N VAL A 246 -14.48 -6.98 -3.13
CA VAL A 246 -14.34 -5.80 -3.98
C VAL A 246 -12.85 -5.46 -4.14
N PRO A 247 -12.10 -6.18 -4.98
CA PRO A 247 -10.65 -5.94 -5.15
C PRO A 247 -10.32 -4.79 -6.10
N ALA A 248 -11.33 -4.19 -6.72
CA ALA A 248 -11.17 -3.11 -7.69
C ALA A 248 -12.26 -2.05 -7.52
N VAL A 249 -11.91 -0.78 -7.80
CA VAL A 249 -12.85 0.36 -7.83
C VAL A 249 -12.60 1.16 -9.10
N LEU A 250 -13.66 1.44 -9.84
CA LEU A 250 -13.64 2.36 -10.96
C LEU A 250 -14.13 3.74 -10.47
N ILE A 251 -13.35 4.78 -10.72
CA ILE A 251 -13.68 6.17 -10.38
C ILE A 251 -13.88 6.95 -11.66
N LYS A 252 -15.01 7.66 -11.76
CA LYS A 252 -15.42 8.45 -12.92
C LYS A 252 -15.64 9.91 -12.54
N GLY A 253 -15.31 10.82 -13.47
CA GLY A 253 -15.61 12.25 -13.34
C GLY A 253 -14.67 13.03 -12.41
N LEU A 254 -13.58 12.41 -11.93
CA LEU A 254 -12.53 13.14 -11.22
C LEU A 254 -11.63 13.83 -12.24
N GLU A 255 -11.42 15.14 -12.06
CA GLU A 255 -10.44 15.91 -12.83
C GLU A 255 -9.07 15.81 -12.17
N TYR A 256 -8.05 15.44 -12.93
CA TYR A 256 -6.68 15.27 -12.44
C TYR A 256 -5.65 15.55 -13.53
N GLU A 257 -4.43 15.87 -13.12
CA GLU A 257 -3.30 16.01 -14.03
C GLU A 257 -2.82 14.63 -14.53
N ARG A 258 -2.72 14.46 -15.83
CA ARG A 258 -2.15 13.23 -16.42
C ARG A 258 -0.62 13.25 -16.39
N SER A 259 -0.02 12.13 -16.01
CA SER A 259 1.43 11.95 -15.95
C SER A 259 1.81 10.50 -16.17
N ASN A 260 3.03 10.28 -16.67
CA ASN A 260 3.64 8.95 -16.72
C ASN A 260 4.60 8.69 -15.55
N GLU A 261 4.58 9.54 -14.55
CA GLU A 261 5.36 9.34 -13.32
C GLU A 261 4.79 8.18 -12.50
N GLY A 262 5.68 7.43 -11.86
CA GLY A 262 5.31 6.40 -10.92
C GLY A 262 5.46 6.88 -9.48
N VAL A 263 4.85 6.17 -8.54
CA VAL A 263 4.92 6.45 -7.08
C VAL A 263 6.37 6.47 -6.58
N LYS A 264 7.27 5.72 -7.18
CA LYS A 264 8.69 5.69 -6.83
C LYS A 264 9.38 7.05 -6.91
N THR A 265 8.84 8.01 -7.65
CA THR A 265 9.42 9.36 -7.78
C THR A 265 9.38 10.16 -6.48
N ILE A 266 8.42 9.87 -5.61
CA ILE A 266 8.20 10.60 -4.35
C ILE A 266 8.66 9.85 -3.10
N LEU A 267 9.26 8.66 -3.24
CA LEU A 267 9.70 7.89 -2.09
C LEU A 267 10.83 8.57 -1.32
N VAL A 268 10.61 8.80 -0.03
CA VAL A 268 11.59 9.43 0.90
C VAL A 268 12.91 8.67 0.94
N THR A 269 12.89 7.36 0.71
CA THR A 269 14.09 6.52 0.67
C THR A 269 15.11 6.97 -0.38
N ARG A 270 14.70 7.74 -1.39
CA ARG A 270 15.60 8.37 -2.37
C ARG A 270 16.35 9.58 -1.80
N PHE A 271 15.81 10.25 -0.78
CA PHE A 271 16.37 11.44 -0.15
C PHE A 271 17.11 11.13 1.16
N HIS A 272 17.39 9.88 1.39
CA HIS A 272 17.77 9.28 2.67
C HIS A 272 18.91 9.98 3.43
N GLY A 273 19.98 10.38 2.75
CA GLY A 273 21.17 10.94 3.41
C GLY A 273 20.96 12.35 4.00
N GLN A 274 20.18 13.19 3.33
CA GLN A 274 19.93 14.57 3.79
C GLN A 274 18.81 14.62 4.82
N ALA A 275 17.72 13.89 4.61
CA ALA A 275 16.59 13.87 5.52
C ALA A 275 16.95 13.29 6.89
N ILE A 276 17.72 12.19 6.94
CA ILE A 276 18.18 11.60 8.20
C ILE A 276 19.13 12.54 8.96
N LYS A 277 20.06 13.21 8.26
CA LYS A 277 20.96 14.19 8.91
C LYS A 277 20.17 15.34 9.55
N LEU A 278 19.14 15.83 8.85
CA LEU A 278 18.27 16.90 9.36
C LEU A 278 17.42 16.43 10.54
N LEU A 279 16.85 15.22 10.47
CA LEU A 279 16.08 14.60 11.57
C LEU A 279 16.95 14.44 12.82
N ILE A 280 18.15 13.87 12.71
CA ILE A 280 19.05 13.68 13.84
C ILE A 280 19.45 15.03 14.43
N LYS A 281 19.82 16.01 13.59
CA LYS A 281 20.19 17.36 14.05
C LYS A 281 19.05 18.02 14.82
N ASN A 282 17.81 17.94 14.31
CA ASN A 282 16.66 18.55 14.96
C ASN A 282 16.25 17.82 16.23
N MET A 283 16.33 16.48 16.27
CA MET A 283 16.08 15.71 17.49
C MET A 283 17.08 16.09 18.60
N LEU A 284 18.39 16.19 18.28
CA LEU A 284 19.40 16.61 19.24
C LEU A 284 19.15 18.02 19.76
N LEU A 285 18.75 18.94 18.88
CA LEU A 285 18.39 20.32 19.27
C LEU A 285 17.18 20.31 20.21
N ILE A 286 16.12 19.60 19.92
CA ILE A 286 14.92 19.51 20.77
C ILE A 286 15.26 18.89 22.14
N VAL A 287 16.07 17.83 22.16
CA VAL A 287 16.52 17.22 23.42
C VAL A 287 17.34 18.24 24.24
N LEU A 288 18.24 18.97 23.61
CA LEU A 288 19.01 20.02 24.28
C LEU A 288 18.11 21.12 24.86
N LEU A 289 17.15 21.63 24.09
CA LEU A 289 16.19 22.65 24.52
C LEU A 289 15.33 22.19 25.70
N LYS A 290 14.89 20.90 25.69
CA LYS A 290 14.18 20.29 26.83
C LYS A 290 15.07 20.17 28.06
N LEU A 291 16.34 19.76 27.90
CA LEU A 291 17.30 19.68 29.03
C LEU A 291 17.56 21.06 29.63
N LEU A 292 17.58 22.10 28.81
CA LEU A 292 17.74 23.50 29.25
C LEU A 292 16.43 24.11 29.75
N ARG A 293 15.32 23.36 29.80
CA ARG A 293 13.96 23.81 30.19
C ARG A 293 13.47 25.03 29.39
N ILE A 294 13.87 25.12 28.11
CA ILE A 294 13.43 26.16 27.17
C ILE A 294 12.15 25.72 26.43
N LEU A 295 11.93 24.38 26.28
CA LEU A 295 10.74 23.75 25.72
C LEU A 295 10.07 22.86 26.76
#